data_78bfbae8d7e951dec23c7465604cc26e
#
_entry.id   78bfbae8d7e951dec23c7465604cc26e
#
_cell.length_a   1.000
_cell.length_b   1.000
_cell.length_c   1.000
_cell.angle_alpha   90.00
_cell.angle_beta   90.00
_cell.angle_gamma   90.00
#
_symmetry.space_group_name_H-M   'P 1'
#
loop_
_entity.id
_entity.type
_entity.pdbx_description
1 polymer ?
#
loop_
_entity_poly.entity_id
_entity_poly.type
_entity_poly.pdbx_seq_one_letter_code
_entity_poly.pdbx_strand_id
1 'polypeptide(L)'
;EVIGRVAPDVVALQEVDSVTGRMNGRFIPEELGRMTGMHARFCRAIDYDGGGYGIGLLSRAEPLSVRRIPLPGREEARVLLMAEFPGYVVCVTHLSLTPEDQRASLPIIRQATDTCRKPVLLAGDFNMDDAGKVIGGLGGEFRPLSDTAQLTFPSDRPSIRIDYILGRGLPQSAKIAERTVDYTTVASDHCPLWVSLVW
;
A
#
# COMPACT_ATOMS: atom_id res chain seq x y z
N GLU A 1 4.35 7.21 -15.79
CA GLU A 1 3.60 6.69 -16.95
C GLU A 1 2.38 5.90 -16.49
N VAL A 2 2.52 4.81 -15.68
CA VAL A 2 1.39 3.97 -15.20
C VAL A 2 0.36 4.81 -14.45
N ILE A 3 0.77 5.56 -13.42
CA ILE A 3 -0.12 6.40 -12.61
C ILE A 3 -0.89 7.39 -13.48
N GLY A 4 -0.21 8.04 -14.45
CA GLY A 4 -0.89 8.98 -15.36
C GLY A 4 -1.91 8.32 -16.30
N ARG A 5 -1.66 7.08 -16.74
CA ARG A 5 -2.59 6.30 -17.57
C ARG A 5 -3.81 5.83 -16.81
N VAL A 6 -3.60 5.28 -15.61
CA VAL A 6 -4.68 4.79 -14.74
C VAL A 6 -5.47 5.94 -14.12
N ALA A 7 -4.82 7.08 -13.88
CA ALA A 7 -5.39 8.28 -13.27
C ALA A 7 -6.16 8.01 -11.95
N PRO A 8 -5.58 7.27 -10.98
CA PRO A 8 -6.27 6.87 -9.76
C PRO A 8 -6.50 8.06 -8.82
N ASP A 9 -7.42 7.91 -7.87
CA ASP A 9 -7.62 8.88 -6.79
C ASP A 9 -6.55 8.76 -5.71
N VAL A 10 -6.05 7.54 -5.49
CA VAL A 10 -5.03 7.22 -4.48
C VAL A 10 -4.05 6.18 -5.02
N VAL A 11 -2.76 6.34 -4.69
CA VAL A 11 -1.68 5.39 -5.01
C VAL A 11 -0.94 5.02 -3.74
N ALA A 12 -0.86 3.73 -3.43
CA ALA A 12 0.02 3.17 -2.43
C ALA A 12 1.37 2.84 -3.08
N LEU A 13 2.45 3.31 -2.49
CA LEU A 13 3.81 3.10 -2.98
C LEU A 13 4.65 2.39 -1.92
N GLN A 14 5.38 1.36 -2.31
CA GLN A 14 6.38 0.68 -1.51
C GLN A 14 7.77 0.99 -2.06
N GLU A 15 8.80 0.76 -1.25
CA GLU A 15 10.20 0.91 -1.63
C GLU A 15 10.57 2.30 -2.17
N VAL A 16 10.13 3.32 -1.45
CA VAL A 16 10.29 4.72 -1.88
C VAL A 16 11.48 5.37 -1.22
N ASP A 17 12.35 5.97 -2.02
CA ASP A 17 13.50 6.75 -1.57
C ASP A 17 13.14 8.21 -1.26
N SER A 18 13.74 8.72 -0.21
CA SER A 18 13.70 10.13 0.20
C SER A 18 15.11 10.65 0.38
N VAL A 19 15.58 11.45 -0.56
CA VAL A 19 16.90 12.12 -0.58
C VAL A 19 18.09 11.19 -0.38
N THR A 20 18.00 9.95 -0.83
CA THR A 20 19.10 8.97 -0.79
C THR A 20 20.19 9.30 -1.81
N GLY A 21 21.41 8.86 -1.53
CA GLY A 21 22.56 9.02 -2.45
C GLY A 21 22.33 8.30 -3.78
N ARG A 22 21.76 7.07 -3.77
CA ARG A 22 21.44 6.32 -5.00
C ARG A 22 20.43 7.03 -5.90
N MET A 23 19.59 7.90 -5.33
CA MET A 23 18.63 8.73 -6.06
C MET A 23 19.15 10.16 -6.29
N ASN A 24 20.45 10.41 -6.08
CA ASN A 24 21.10 11.73 -6.24
C ASN A 24 20.41 12.82 -5.39
N GLY A 25 20.00 12.50 -4.17
CA GLY A 25 19.36 13.43 -3.24
C GLY A 25 17.94 13.85 -3.64
N ARG A 26 17.31 13.16 -4.61
CA ARG A 26 15.93 13.46 -5.03
C ARG A 26 14.92 12.96 -4.00
N PHE A 27 13.85 13.73 -3.81
CA PHE A 27 12.71 13.30 -3.00
C PHE A 27 11.62 12.72 -3.90
N ILE A 28 11.67 11.40 -4.11
CA ILE A 28 10.87 10.70 -5.11
C ILE A 28 9.35 10.86 -4.90
N PRO A 29 8.79 10.80 -3.65
CA PRO A 29 7.36 10.99 -3.46
C PRO A 29 6.85 12.33 -3.96
N GLU A 30 7.57 13.42 -3.67
CA GLU A 30 7.20 14.77 -4.09
C GLU A 30 7.31 14.94 -5.62
N GLU A 31 8.35 14.37 -6.22
CA GLU A 31 8.50 14.41 -7.67
C GLU A 31 7.35 13.68 -8.38
N LEU A 32 6.98 12.49 -7.88
CA LEU A 32 5.83 11.75 -8.39
C LEU A 32 4.54 12.56 -8.21
N GLY A 33 4.34 13.17 -7.04
CA GLY A 33 3.21 14.05 -6.75
C GLY A 33 3.12 15.19 -7.76
N ARG A 34 4.25 15.91 -7.98
CA ARG A 34 4.33 17.01 -8.97
C ARG A 34 4.03 16.54 -10.40
N MET A 35 4.57 15.38 -10.80
CA MET A 35 4.37 14.84 -12.16
C MET A 35 2.94 14.37 -12.42
N THR A 36 2.20 14.00 -11.36
CA THR A 36 0.84 13.47 -11.46
C THR A 36 -0.24 14.45 -11.02
N GLY A 37 0.15 15.61 -10.47
CA GLY A 37 -0.78 16.58 -9.89
C GLY A 37 -1.43 16.08 -8.60
N MET A 38 -0.75 15.19 -7.85
CA MET A 38 -1.25 14.59 -6.63
C MET A 38 -0.48 15.07 -5.39
N HIS A 39 -1.16 15.11 -4.25
CA HIS A 39 -0.54 15.33 -2.95
C HIS A 39 0.30 14.10 -2.57
N ALA A 40 1.54 14.31 -2.17
CA ALA A 40 2.45 13.24 -1.76
C ALA A 40 2.62 13.20 -0.23
N ARG A 41 2.64 12.00 0.33
CA ARG A 41 3.00 11.73 1.72
C ARG A 41 4.03 10.60 1.75
N PHE A 42 5.06 10.78 2.56
CA PHE A 42 6.12 9.79 2.76
C PHE A 42 6.16 9.34 4.21
N CYS A 43 6.37 8.06 4.42
CA CYS A 43 6.53 7.47 5.73
C CYS A 43 7.85 6.70 5.76
N ARG A 44 8.86 7.29 6.39
CA ARG A 44 10.18 6.67 6.55
C ARG A 44 10.08 5.44 7.43
N ALA A 45 10.57 4.31 6.93
CA ALA A 45 10.76 3.08 7.68
C ALA A 45 12.16 3.05 8.30
N ILE A 46 13.20 3.32 7.49
CA ILE A 46 14.59 3.30 7.90
C ILE A 46 15.35 4.53 7.37
N ASP A 47 16.50 4.81 7.99
CA ASP A 47 17.54 5.63 7.40
C ASP A 47 18.33 4.78 6.40
N TYR A 48 18.55 5.30 5.21
CA TYR A 48 19.20 4.58 4.15
C TYR A 48 19.99 5.54 3.24
N ASP A 49 21.25 5.20 2.97
CA ASP A 49 22.12 5.87 2.01
C ASP A 49 22.11 7.42 2.11
N GLY A 50 22.22 7.92 3.35
CA GLY A 50 22.21 9.36 3.66
C GLY A 50 20.85 10.04 3.64
N GLY A 51 19.78 9.30 3.31
CA GLY A 51 18.40 9.78 3.30
C GLY A 51 17.47 8.85 4.05
N GLY A 52 16.27 8.64 3.53
CA GLY A 52 15.26 7.74 4.08
C GLY A 52 14.70 6.79 3.04
N TYR A 53 14.27 5.63 3.49
CA TYR A 53 13.60 4.63 2.67
C TYR A 53 12.33 4.16 3.38
N GLY A 54 11.26 3.90 2.63
CA GLY A 54 10.00 3.51 3.23
C GLY A 54 8.85 3.40 2.24
N ILE A 55 7.70 3.88 2.64
CA ILE A 55 6.46 3.80 1.87
C ILE A 55 5.89 5.19 1.60
N GLY A 56 5.09 5.30 0.53
CA GLY A 56 4.47 6.55 0.12
C GLY A 56 2.99 6.43 -0.19
N LEU A 57 2.32 7.56 -0.17
CA LEU A 57 0.95 7.73 -0.62
C LEU A 57 0.90 8.93 -1.56
N LEU A 58 0.29 8.75 -2.72
CA LEU A 58 -0.17 9.87 -3.55
C LEU A 58 -1.68 9.90 -3.51
N SER A 59 -2.28 11.10 -3.48
CA SER A 59 -3.73 11.26 -3.48
C SER A 59 -4.17 12.55 -4.19
N ARG A 60 -5.30 12.50 -4.90
CA ARG A 60 -5.88 13.71 -5.53
C ARG A 60 -6.38 14.70 -4.48
N ALA A 61 -7.05 14.20 -3.45
CA ALA A 61 -7.46 15.00 -2.31
C ALA A 61 -6.35 15.05 -1.25
N GLU A 62 -6.18 16.17 -0.58
CA GLU A 62 -5.28 16.26 0.56
C GLU A 62 -5.85 15.50 1.76
N PRO A 63 -5.09 14.60 2.41
CA PRO A 63 -5.56 13.91 3.60
C PRO A 63 -5.72 14.87 4.79
N LEU A 64 -6.77 14.65 5.58
CA LEU A 64 -7.05 15.42 6.82
C LEU A 64 -5.98 15.19 7.89
N SER A 65 -5.46 13.97 7.95
CA SER A 65 -4.40 13.58 8.87
C SER A 65 -3.60 12.41 8.31
N VAL A 66 -2.34 12.29 8.75
CA VAL A 66 -1.47 11.15 8.43
C VAL A 66 -0.83 10.65 9.72
N ARG A 67 -0.87 9.35 9.95
CA ARG A 67 -0.28 8.67 11.10
C ARG A 67 0.73 7.63 10.61
N ARG A 68 1.84 7.51 11.35
CA ARG A 68 2.85 6.47 11.19
C ARG A 68 2.75 5.49 12.35
N ILE A 69 2.69 4.20 12.07
CA ILE A 69 2.66 3.14 13.07
C ILE A 69 3.81 2.18 12.77
N PRO A 70 4.74 1.98 13.70
CA PRO A 70 5.82 1.00 13.54
C PRO A 70 5.27 -0.42 13.43
N LEU A 71 5.87 -1.20 12.55
CA LEU A 71 5.59 -2.63 12.39
C LEU A 71 6.87 -3.44 12.59
N PRO A 72 6.78 -4.70 13.03
CA PRO A 72 7.91 -5.60 13.14
C PRO A 72 8.63 -5.80 11.79
N GLY A 73 9.94 -5.86 11.86
CA GLY A 73 10.81 -6.17 10.73
C GLY A 73 12.24 -6.29 11.24
N ARG A 74 12.74 -7.54 11.43
CA ARG A 74 14.08 -7.81 11.98
C ARG A 74 15.19 -7.55 10.96
N GLU A 75 14.90 -7.75 9.68
CA GLU A 75 15.82 -7.44 8.59
C GLU A 75 15.82 -5.95 8.27
N GLU A 76 14.67 -5.32 8.40
CA GLU A 76 14.43 -3.91 8.10
C GLU A 76 13.18 -3.44 8.83
N ALA A 77 13.24 -2.31 9.52
CA ALA A 77 12.06 -1.76 10.19
C ALA A 77 10.94 -1.47 9.19
N ARG A 78 9.71 -1.84 9.55
CA ARG A 78 8.51 -1.67 8.72
C ARG A 78 7.56 -0.66 9.34
N VAL A 79 6.67 -0.14 8.53
CA VAL A 79 5.71 0.86 8.97
C VAL A 79 4.36 0.68 8.27
N LEU A 80 3.30 1.11 8.95
CA LEU A 80 1.99 1.38 8.39
C LEU A 80 1.81 2.90 8.29
N LEU A 81 1.51 3.40 7.11
CA LEU A 81 1.01 4.75 6.90
C LEU A 81 -0.50 4.70 6.90
N MET A 82 -1.15 5.54 7.72
CA MET A 82 -2.60 5.73 7.73
C MET A 82 -2.92 7.16 7.36
N ALA A 83 -3.64 7.37 6.28
CA ALA A 83 -4.11 8.68 5.83
C ALA A 83 -5.63 8.74 5.92
N GLU A 84 -6.16 9.72 6.67
CA GLU A 84 -7.59 9.94 6.82
C GLU A 84 -8.09 10.96 5.80
N PHE A 85 -9.16 10.62 5.12
CA PHE A 85 -9.91 11.48 4.21
C PHE A 85 -11.32 11.75 4.74
N PRO A 86 -12.09 12.71 4.18
CA PRO A 86 -13.44 12.98 4.66
C PRO A 86 -14.36 11.75 4.70
N GLY A 87 -14.28 10.85 3.70
CA GLY A 87 -15.18 9.71 3.55
C GLY A 87 -14.56 8.34 3.85
N TYR A 88 -13.23 8.21 3.97
CA TYR A 88 -12.55 6.94 4.12
C TYR A 88 -11.14 7.11 4.75
N VAL A 89 -10.52 5.99 5.09
CA VAL A 89 -9.12 5.92 5.53
C VAL A 89 -8.35 5.03 4.54
N VAL A 90 -7.15 5.45 4.15
CA VAL A 90 -6.22 4.62 3.38
C VAL A 90 -5.04 4.25 4.25
N CYS A 91 -4.75 2.95 4.26
CA CYS A 91 -3.59 2.38 4.90
C CYS A 91 -2.64 1.85 3.84
N VAL A 92 -1.36 2.18 3.95
CA VAL A 92 -0.29 1.65 3.09
C VAL A 92 0.71 0.90 3.96
N THR A 93 1.16 -0.27 3.50
CA THR A 93 2.15 -1.07 4.21
C THR A 93 3.12 -1.75 3.26
N HIS A 94 4.27 -2.15 3.79
CA HIS A 94 5.21 -3.10 3.22
C HIS A 94 5.70 -3.97 4.37
N LEU A 95 5.27 -5.23 4.42
CA LEU A 95 5.59 -6.13 5.54
C LEU A 95 6.99 -6.73 5.39
N SER A 96 7.49 -7.30 6.50
CA SER A 96 8.75 -8.01 6.56
C SER A 96 8.78 -9.23 5.64
N LEU A 97 9.98 -9.64 5.21
CA LEU A 97 10.21 -10.92 4.54
C LEU A 97 10.12 -12.09 5.51
N THR A 98 10.23 -11.83 6.82
CA THR A 98 10.23 -12.86 7.87
C THR A 98 8.80 -13.22 8.28
N PRO A 99 8.40 -14.51 8.18
CA PRO A 99 7.02 -14.93 8.46
C PRO A 99 6.52 -14.62 9.88
N GLU A 100 7.40 -14.62 10.89
CA GLU A 100 7.06 -14.27 12.27
C GLU A 100 6.67 -12.78 12.39
N ASP A 101 7.43 -11.91 11.74
CA ASP A 101 7.21 -10.46 11.76
C ASP A 101 5.97 -10.09 10.93
N GLN A 102 5.74 -10.79 9.81
CA GLN A 102 4.49 -10.67 9.03
C GLN A 102 3.28 -10.97 9.92
N ARG A 103 3.28 -12.13 10.59
CA ARG A 103 2.18 -12.53 11.49
C ARG A 103 2.00 -11.56 12.65
N ALA A 104 3.08 -11.02 13.21
CA ALA A 104 3.03 -10.04 14.30
C ALA A 104 2.51 -8.66 13.83
N SER A 105 2.71 -8.30 12.56
CA SER A 105 2.25 -7.03 11.98
C SER A 105 0.72 -6.98 11.82
N LEU A 106 0.08 -8.09 11.45
CA LEU A 106 -1.36 -8.12 11.14
C LEU A 106 -2.25 -7.68 12.32
N PRO A 107 -2.08 -8.17 13.56
CA PRO A 107 -2.86 -7.70 14.70
C PRO A 107 -2.59 -6.22 15.05
N ILE A 108 -1.39 -5.69 14.79
CA ILE A 108 -1.08 -4.27 14.98
C ILE A 108 -1.87 -3.43 13.97
N ILE A 109 -1.88 -3.83 12.69
CA ILE A 109 -2.69 -3.18 11.65
C ILE A 109 -4.17 -3.23 12.00
N ARG A 110 -4.69 -4.38 12.44
CA ARG A 110 -6.07 -4.52 12.90
C ARG A 110 -6.36 -3.53 14.02
N GLN A 111 -5.58 -3.55 15.11
CA GLN A 111 -5.77 -2.67 16.26
C GLN A 111 -5.73 -1.19 15.86
N ALA A 112 -4.81 -0.81 14.96
CA ALA A 112 -4.70 0.56 14.47
C ALA A 112 -5.96 1.02 13.72
N THR A 113 -6.62 0.10 13.02
CA THR A 113 -7.82 0.37 12.22
C THR A 113 -9.12 0.18 12.99
N ASP A 114 -9.15 -0.55 14.11
CA ASP A 114 -10.39 -0.86 14.88
C ASP A 114 -11.14 0.39 15.36
N THR A 115 -10.43 1.49 15.61
CA THR A 115 -11.03 2.77 16.02
C THR A 115 -11.60 3.58 14.86
N CYS A 116 -11.34 3.16 13.61
CA CYS A 116 -11.83 3.88 12.43
C CYS A 116 -13.32 3.62 12.22
N ARG A 117 -14.13 4.68 12.25
CA ARG A 117 -15.58 4.63 11.96
C ARG A 117 -15.89 4.72 10.46
N LYS A 118 -14.93 5.16 9.66
CA LYS A 118 -14.99 5.27 8.21
C LYS A 118 -14.55 3.96 7.56
N PRO A 119 -14.96 3.69 6.32
CA PRO A 119 -14.37 2.63 5.51
C PRO A 119 -12.85 2.70 5.49
N VAL A 120 -12.19 1.55 5.61
CA VAL A 120 -10.72 1.44 5.54
C VAL A 120 -10.33 0.68 4.30
N LEU A 121 -9.45 1.25 3.50
CA LEU A 121 -8.76 0.64 2.37
C LEU A 121 -7.32 0.36 2.81
N LEU A 122 -6.88 -0.89 2.73
CA LEU A 122 -5.52 -1.30 3.09
C LEU A 122 -4.84 -1.86 1.85
N ALA A 123 -3.76 -1.25 1.44
CA ALA A 123 -3.02 -1.62 0.24
C ALA A 123 -1.52 -1.77 0.55
N GLY A 124 -0.86 -2.69 -0.15
CA GLY A 124 0.59 -2.83 -0.05
C GLY A 124 1.10 -4.22 -0.40
N ASP A 125 2.41 -4.34 -0.28
CA ASP A 125 3.13 -5.60 -0.33
C ASP A 125 3.13 -6.24 1.06
N PHE A 126 2.47 -7.37 1.17
CA PHE A 126 2.39 -8.13 2.43
C PHE A 126 3.50 -9.18 2.56
N ASN A 127 4.28 -9.41 1.49
CA ASN A 127 5.27 -10.50 1.43
C ASN A 127 4.69 -11.87 1.83
N MET A 128 3.38 -12.03 1.72
CA MET A 128 2.62 -13.24 2.06
C MET A 128 1.79 -13.69 0.86
N ASP A 129 2.02 -14.91 0.40
CA ASP A 129 1.32 -15.50 -0.76
C ASP A 129 -0.01 -16.19 -0.38
N ASP A 130 -0.44 -16.11 0.86
CA ASP A 130 -1.67 -16.74 1.35
C ASP A 130 -2.67 -15.67 1.83
N ALA A 131 -3.62 -15.34 0.97
CA ALA A 131 -4.68 -14.37 1.29
C ALA A 131 -5.52 -14.79 2.52
N GLY A 132 -5.70 -16.09 2.75
CA GLY A 132 -6.44 -16.59 3.91
C GLY A 132 -5.72 -16.27 5.22
N LYS A 133 -4.39 -16.41 5.24
CA LYS A 133 -3.57 -16.02 6.40
C LYS A 133 -3.56 -14.52 6.63
N VAL A 134 -3.48 -13.72 5.55
CA VAL A 134 -3.55 -12.25 5.64
C VAL A 134 -4.89 -11.84 6.26
N ILE A 135 -6.02 -12.29 5.69
CA ILE A 135 -7.36 -11.94 6.14
C ILE A 135 -7.61 -12.46 7.57
N GLY A 136 -7.24 -13.69 7.85
CA GLY A 136 -7.38 -14.29 9.19
C GLY A 136 -6.59 -13.53 10.25
N GLY A 137 -5.35 -13.15 9.95
CA GLY A 137 -4.51 -12.35 10.85
C GLY A 137 -5.05 -10.93 11.10
N LEU A 138 -5.80 -10.37 10.13
CA LEU A 138 -6.53 -9.11 10.26
C LEU A 138 -7.89 -9.27 10.97
N GLY A 139 -8.20 -10.47 11.52
CA GLY A 139 -9.42 -10.73 12.29
C GLY A 139 -10.66 -11.00 11.43
N GLY A 140 -10.51 -11.23 10.13
CA GLY A 140 -11.60 -11.60 9.22
C GLY A 140 -12.55 -10.46 8.82
N GLU A 141 -12.32 -9.24 9.28
CA GLU A 141 -13.17 -8.08 8.95
C GLU A 141 -12.82 -7.44 7.59
N PHE A 142 -11.59 -7.65 7.14
CA PHE A 142 -11.14 -7.20 5.83
C PHE A 142 -11.58 -8.20 4.76
N ARG A 143 -12.01 -7.69 3.61
CA ARG A 143 -12.30 -8.49 2.42
C ARG A 143 -11.36 -8.08 1.28
N PRO A 144 -10.95 -9.02 0.40
CA PRO A 144 -10.19 -8.68 -0.79
C PRO A 144 -11.00 -7.79 -1.72
N LEU A 145 -10.38 -6.71 -2.16
CA LEU A 145 -10.89 -5.85 -3.23
C LEU A 145 -10.16 -6.15 -4.53
N SER A 146 -8.84 -6.40 -4.48
CA SER A 146 -8.09 -6.92 -5.62
C SER A 146 -8.42 -8.40 -5.90
N ASP A 147 -8.18 -8.85 -7.12
CA ASP A 147 -8.38 -10.24 -7.49
C ASP A 147 -7.30 -11.13 -6.84
N THR A 148 -7.74 -12.05 -5.99
CA THR A 148 -6.83 -12.95 -5.28
C THR A 148 -6.33 -14.13 -6.13
N ALA A 149 -6.76 -14.27 -7.36
CA ALA A 149 -6.27 -15.28 -8.29
C ALA A 149 -5.14 -14.76 -9.20
N GLN A 150 -5.00 -13.44 -9.33
CA GLN A 150 -3.96 -12.83 -10.17
C GLN A 150 -2.65 -12.68 -9.40
N LEU A 151 -1.54 -13.06 -10.03
CA LEU A 151 -0.20 -13.02 -9.46
C LEU A 151 0.40 -11.62 -9.64
N THR A 152 1.29 -11.19 -8.73
CA THR A 152 1.82 -9.82 -8.75
C THR A 152 3.34 -9.74 -8.79
N PHE A 153 4.05 -10.84 -8.52
CA PHE A 153 5.50 -10.87 -8.42
C PHE A 153 6.10 -12.19 -8.99
N PRO A 154 7.31 -12.15 -9.58
CA PRO A 154 7.96 -10.97 -10.16
C PRO A 154 7.26 -10.51 -11.44
N SER A 155 7.40 -9.23 -11.83
CA SER A 155 6.63 -8.66 -12.96
C SER A 155 6.98 -9.25 -14.32
N ASP A 156 8.22 -9.74 -14.53
CA ASP A 156 8.67 -10.36 -15.78
C ASP A 156 8.10 -11.78 -15.98
N ARG A 157 7.82 -12.50 -14.90
CA ARG A 157 7.23 -13.84 -14.90
C ARG A 157 6.45 -14.10 -13.61
N PRO A 158 5.26 -13.54 -13.45
CA PRO A 158 4.49 -13.63 -12.22
C PRO A 158 4.28 -15.08 -11.76
N SER A 159 4.67 -15.38 -10.53
CA SER A 159 4.63 -16.73 -9.95
C SER A 159 3.97 -16.78 -8.56
N ILE A 160 3.93 -15.64 -7.86
CA ILE A 160 3.28 -15.50 -6.54
C ILE A 160 2.48 -14.20 -6.49
N ARG A 161 1.54 -14.13 -5.54
CA ARG A 161 0.81 -12.91 -5.22
C ARG A 161 1.11 -12.50 -3.80
N ILE A 162 1.76 -11.35 -3.65
CA ILE A 162 2.13 -10.79 -2.35
C ILE A 162 1.57 -9.38 -2.14
N ASP A 163 1.00 -8.79 -3.19
CA ASP A 163 0.37 -7.47 -3.15
C ASP A 163 -1.15 -7.59 -3.06
N TYR A 164 -1.75 -6.81 -2.17
CA TYR A 164 -3.18 -6.85 -1.90
C TYR A 164 -3.78 -5.45 -1.78
N ILE A 165 -5.03 -5.34 -2.21
CA ILE A 165 -5.92 -4.24 -1.84
C ILE A 165 -7.11 -4.86 -1.11
N LEU A 166 -7.28 -4.47 0.16
CA LEU A 166 -8.29 -4.99 1.06
C LEU A 166 -9.20 -3.86 1.53
N GLY A 167 -10.44 -4.17 1.85
CA GLY A 167 -11.40 -3.21 2.36
C GLY A 167 -12.14 -3.70 3.60
N ARG A 168 -12.41 -2.79 4.55
CA ARG A 168 -13.21 -3.02 5.74
C ARG A 168 -14.24 -1.92 5.93
N GLY A 169 -15.43 -2.26 6.44
CA GLY A 169 -16.47 -1.28 6.76
C GLY A 169 -17.03 -0.54 5.55
N LEU A 170 -16.90 -1.11 4.35
CA LEU A 170 -17.49 -0.53 3.15
C LEU A 170 -19.01 -0.57 3.22
N PRO A 171 -19.72 0.47 2.74
CA PRO A 171 -21.18 0.46 2.70
C PRO A 171 -21.71 -0.68 1.84
N GLN A 172 -22.93 -1.13 2.11
CA GLN A 172 -23.56 -2.22 1.34
C GLN A 172 -23.73 -1.87 -0.15
N SER A 173 -23.86 -0.58 -0.47
CA SER A 173 -23.90 -0.07 -1.84
C SER A 173 -22.58 -0.15 -2.57
N ALA A 174 -21.47 -0.34 -1.87
CA ALA A 174 -20.14 -0.36 -2.47
C ALA A 174 -19.98 -1.51 -3.46
N LYS A 175 -19.67 -1.18 -4.70
CA LYS A 175 -19.41 -2.10 -5.80
C LYS A 175 -18.00 -1.95 -6.30
N ILE A 176 -17.39 -3.08 -6.65
CA ILE A 176 -16.13 -3.09 -7.38
C ILE A 176 -16.49 -3.04 -8.86
N ALA A 177 -16.17 -1.92 -9.50
CA ALA A 177 -16.40 -1.73 -10.93
C ALA A 177 -15.30 -2.37 -11.78
N GLU A 178 -14.06 -2.38 -11.26
CA GLU A 178 -12.90 -2.94 -11.95
C GLU A 178 -11.88 -3.51 -10.96
N ARG A 179 -11.19 -4.58 -11.37
CA ARG A 179 -10.01 -5.16 -10.72
C ARG A 179 -9.01 -5.49 -11.80
N THR A 180 -7.80 -4.99 -11.68
CA THR A 180 -6.77 -5.20 -12.70
C THR A 180 -5.40 -5.42 -12.08
N VAL A 181 -4.64 -6.35 -12.66
CA VAL A 181 -3.18 -6.45 -12.53
C VAL A 181 -2.59 -6.21 -13.90
N ASP A 182 -1.66 -5.25 -14.01
CA ASP A 182 -1.04 -4.89 -15.29
C ASP A 182 0.24 -5.70 -15.52
N TYR A 183 0.16 -6.64 -16.43
CA TYR A 183 1.28 -7.49 -16.86
C TYR A 183 2.10 -6.91 -18.03
N THR A 184 1.76 -5.71 -18.46
CA THR A 184 2.41 -5.08 -19.63
C THR A 184 3.47 -4.05 -19.25
N THR A 185 3.53 -3.68 -17.96
CA THR A 185 4.39 -2.63 -17.45
C THR A 185 5.63 -3.21 -16.80
N VAL A 186 6.79 -2.63 -17.13
CA VAL A 186 8.12 -2.96 -16.56
C VAL A 186 8.63 -1.81 -15.65
N ALA A 187 7.72 -1.10 -15.00
CA ALA A 187 8.07 0.05 -14.14
C ALA A 187 8.60 -0.37 -12.76
N SER A 188 8.41 -1.62 -12.38
CA SER A 188 8.79 -2.23 -11.12
C SER A 188 8.98 -3.73 -11.33
N ASP A 189 9.64 -4.40 -10.42
CA ASP A 189 9.68 -5.86 -10.30
C ASP A 189 8.37 -6.45 -9.75
N HIS A 190 7.43 -5.62 -9.28
CA HIS A 190 6.04 -5.97 -9.02
C HIS A 190 5.11 -5.50 -10.14
N CYS A 191 4.06 -6.27 -10.42
CA CYS A 191 3.00 -5.84 -11.31
C CYS A 191 2.13 -4.78 -10.64
N PRO A 192 1.89 -3.63 -11.28
CA PRO A 192 0.91 -2.67 -10.78
C PRO A 192 -0.48 -3.28 -10.71
N LEU A 193 -1.20 -3.02 -9.61
CA LEU A 193 -2.59 -3.46 -9.46
C LEU A 193 -3.47 -2.32 -8.99
N TRP A 194 -4.74 -2.34 -9.41
CA TRP A 194 -5.73 -1.35 -8.96
C TRP A 194 -7.12 -1.92 -8.88
N VAL A 195 -7.97 -1.21 -8.16
CA VAL A 195 -9.41 -1.44 -8.09
C VAL A 195 -10.17 -0.13 -8.26
N SER A 196 -11.26 -0.16 -8.99
CA SER A 196 -12.22 0.94 -9.05
C SER A 196 -13.41 0.59 -8.16
N LEU A 197 -13.68 1.45 -7.17
CA LEU A 197 -14.77 1.31 -6.22
C LEU A 197 -15.79 2.42 -6.44
N VAL A 198 -17.08 2.07 -6.37
CA VAL A 198 -18.19 3.02 -6.42
C VAL A 198 -19.08 2.78 -5.20
N TRP A 199 -19.34 3.83 -4.41
CA TRP A 199 -20.28 3.84 -3.28
C TRP A 199 -20.91 5.21 -3.05
#